data_03ef803af9dc4edd192399aa1762b650
#
_entry.id   03ef803af9dc4edd192399aa1762b650
#
_cell.length_a   1.000
_cell.length_b   1.000
_cell.length_c   1.000
_cell.angle_alpha   90.00
_cell.angle_beta   90.00
_cell.angle_gamma   90.00
#
_symmetry.space_group_name_H-M   'P 1'
#
loop_
_entity.id
_entity.type
_entity.pdbx_description
1 polymer ?
#
loop_
_entity_poly.entity_id
_entity_poly.type
_entity_poly.pdbx_seq_one_letter_code
_entity_poly.pdbx_strand_id
1 'polypeptide(L)'
;MYQLSVCLFLALISCSTGTEQEMNIDTTITNKDVIMEKATFGAGCFWCVEAIFTELKGVVSVEPGYAGGATENPTYKAVCSGTTGHAEVAQITYDPSLITFDKLLSVFWKTHDPTTLNKQGADEGTQYRSVIFFHTEEQKYLAEKYKQQLSESGAWDNPIVTEISELMKFYIAENYHRDYYANNKDNQYCRYVIQPKVEKFRKVFVEELK
;
A
#
# COMPACT_ATOMS: atom_id res chain seq x y z
N MET A 1 -60.42 -48.44 60.23
CA MET A 1 -60.35 -47.60 61.42
C MET A 1 -59.11 -46.76 61.31
N TYR A 2 -59.20 -45.53 61.39
CA TYR A 2 -58.38 -44.38 61.66
C TYR A 2 -58.58 -43.28 60.58
N GLN A 3 -59.13 -42.18 61.06
CA GLN A 3 -59.43 -40.95 60.35
C GLN A 3 -58.11 -40.18 60.01
N LEU A 4 -58.12 -39.65 58.82
CA LEU A 4 -57.09 -38.61 58.43
C LEU A 4 -57.74 -37.24 58.47
N SER A 5 -57.15 -36.39 59.28
CA SER A 5 -57.49 -34.99 59.40
C SER A 5 -56.79 -34.21 58.26
N VAL A 6 -57.52 -33.44 57.50
CA VAL A 6 -57.04 -32.60 56.40
C VAL A 6 -56.82 -31.22 57.00
N CYS A 7 -55.55 -30.78 57.04
CA CYS A 7 -55.19 -29.38 57.31
C CYS A 7 -55.01 -28.63 55.99
N LEU A 8 -55.87 -27.64 55.76
CA LEU A 8 -55.84 -26.74 54.63
C LEU A 8 -54.86 -25.57 54.93
N PHE A 9 -53.75 -25.52 54.24
CA PHE A 9 -52.85 -24.36 54.28
C PHE A 9 -53.10 -23.47 53.07
N LEU A 10 -53.64 -22.27 53.32
CA LEU A 10 -53.71 -21.20 52.31
C LEU A 10 -52.31 -20.57 52.16
N ALA A 11 -51.71 -20.78 51.03
CA ALA A 11 -50.52 -20.04 50.64
C ALA A 11 -50.89 -18.76 49.91
N LEU A 12 -50.57 -17.62 50.54
CA LEU A 12 -50.66 -16.29 49.89
C LEU A 12 -49.54 -16.17 48.85
N ILE A 13 -49.90 -16.06 47.59
CA ILE A 13 -48.97 -15.76 46.50
C ILE A 13 -48.78 -14.25 46.49
N SER A 14 -47.60 -13.80 46.93
CA SER A 14 -47.11 -12.42 46.79
C SER A 14 -46.61 -12.25 45.38
N CYS A 15 -47.32 -11.42 44.60
CA CYS A 15 -46.90 -11.02 43.24
C CYS A 15 -45.79 -9.99 43.35
N SER A 16 -44.54 -10.39 43.18
CA SER A 16 -43.39 -9.50 43.06
C SER A 16 -43.31 -9.04 41.61
N THR A 17 -43.63 -7.79 41.36
CA THR A 17 -43.39 -7.10 40.05
C THR A 17 -41.91 -6.90 39.91
N GLY A 18 -41.23 -7.81 39.20
CA GLY A 18 -39.89 -7.63 38.75
C GLY A 18 -39.86 -6.59 37.63
N THR A 19 -39.29 -5.41 37.87
CA THR A 19 -38.91 -4.45 36.85
C THR A 19 -37.82 -5.09 36.01
N GLU A 20 -38.12 -5.46 34.77
CA GLU A 20 -37.12 -5.76 33.75
C GLU A 20 -36.34 -4.49 33.47
N GLN A 21 -35.12 -4.42 33.97
CA GLN A 21 -34.14 -3.45 33.50
C GLN A 21 -33.69 -3.91 32.10
N GLU A 22 -34.25 -3.28 31.07
CA GLU A 22 -33.66 -3.34 29.73
C GLU A 22 -32.22 -2.82 29.82
N MET A 23 -31.26 -3.73 29.68
CA MET A 23 -29.87 -3.39 29.43
C MET A 23 -29.78 -2.73 28.07
N ASN A 24 -29.80 -1.41 28.06
CA ASN A 24 -29.49 -0.61 26.88
C ASN A 24 -28.02 -0.86 26.56
N ILE A 25 -27.75 -1.83 25.67
CA ILE A 25 -26.41 -2.02 25.09
C ILE A 25 -26.21 -0.83 24.17
N ASP A 26 -25.56 0.21 24.67
CA ASP A 26 -25.06 1.31 23.87
C ASP A 26 -23.99 0.76 22.91
N THR A 27 -24.42 0.31 21.74
CA THR A 27 -23.57 -0.03 20.61
C THR A 27 -23.10 1.26 19.96
N THR A 28 -22.41 2.10 20.69
CA THR A 28 -21.49 3.07 20.10
C THR A 28 -20.35 2.28 19.47
N ILE A 29 -20.53 1.85 18.23
CA ILE A 29 -19.42 1.49 17.35
C ILE A 29 -18.62 2.78 17.20
N THR A 30 -17.63 2.97 18.06
CA THR A 30 -16.61 4.00 17.85
C THR A 30 -15.95 3.65 16.54
N ASN A 31 -16.29 4.41 15.51
CA ASN A 31 -15.59 4.40 14.24
C ASN A 31 -14.15 4.79 14.57
N LYS A 32 -13.30 3.79 14.81
CA LYS A 32 -11.87 4.00 15.07
C LYS A 32 -11.34 4.56 13.78
N ASP A 33 -11.07 5.87 13.74
CA ASP A 33 -10.48 6.51 12.57
C ASP A 33 -9.25 5.69 12.18
N VAL A 34 -9.32 5.04 11.02
CA VAL A 34 -8.21 4.24 10.51
C VAL A 34 -7.08 5.20 10.16
N ILE A 35 -5.96 5.04 10.84
CA ILE A 35 -4.77 5.84 10.56
C ILE A 35 -4.18 5.32 9.25
N MET A 36 -4.25 6.13 8.20
CA MET A 36 -3.66 5.82 6.91
C MET A 36 -2.13 5.82 7.01
N GLU A 37 -1.51 4.87 6.33
CA GLU A 37 -0.07 4.74 6.23
C GLU A 37 0.43 5.14 4.85
N LYS A 38 1.76 5.33 4.74
CA LYS A 38 2.43 5.68 3.50
C LYS A 38 3.54 4.70 3.16
N ALA A 39 3.68 4.42 1.85
CA ALA A 39 4.83 3.73 1.25
C ALA A 39 5.35 4.57 0.09
N THR A 40 6.68 4.57 -0.16
CA THR A 40 7.26 5.34 -1.27
C THR A 40 8.22 4.46 -2.05
N PHE A 41 7.93 4.24 -3.34
CA PHE A 41 8.68 3.35 -4.22
C PHE A 41 9.11 4.01 -5.52
N GLY A 42 10.36 3.76 -5.93
CA GLY A 42 10.86 4.01 -7.27
C GLY A 42 11.14 2.69 -7.97
N ALA A 43 10.53 2.47 -9.13
CA ALA A 43 10.64 1.25 -9.93
C ALA A 43 10.67 1.57 -11.44
N GLY A 44 11.51 2.53 -11.82
CA GLY A 44 11.52 3.14 -13.14
C GLY A 44 10.56 4.33 -13.23
N CYS A 45 9.95 4.54 -14.39
CA CYS A 45 9.00 5.63 -14.62
C CYS A 45 7.81 5.58 -13.64
N PHE A 46 7.56 6.67 -12.92
CA PHE A 46 6.50 6.78 -11.91
C PHE A 46 5.08 6.64 -12.48
N TRP A 47 4.83 6.90 -13.77
CA TRP A 47 3.55 6.61 -14.40
C TRP A 47 3.22 5.11 -14.40
N CYS A 48 4.24 4.24 -14.54
CA CYS A 48 4.06 2.79 -14.44
C CYS A 48 3.71 2.38 -13.00
N VAL A 49 4.40 2.96 -12.03
CA VAL A 49 4.20 2.66 -10.60
C VAL A 49 2.81 3.12 -10.17
N GLU A 50 2.44 4.37 -10.48
CA GLU A 50 1.10 4.91 -10.23
C GLU A 50 0.00 4.02 -10.81
N ALA A 51 0.09 3.67 -12.11
CA ALA A 51 -0.91 2.87 -12.80
C ALA A 51 -1.15 1.50 -12.15
N ILE A 52 -0.10 0.89 -11.58
CA ILE A 52 -0.19 -0.40 -10.90
C ILE A 52 -0.81 -0.25 -9.52
N PHE A 53 -0.24 0.61 -8.67
CA PHE A 53 -0.64 0.69 -7.28
C PHE A 53 -2.03 1.30 -7.07
N THR A 54 -2.48 2.17 -7.98
CA THR A 54 -3.83 2.74 -7.94
C THR A 54 -4.94 1.68 -8.05
N GLU A 55 -4.67 0.53 -8.67
CA GLU A 55 -5.66 -0.54 -8.84
C GLU A 55 -5.85 -1.44 -7.61
N LEU A 56 -5.00 -1.32 -6.59
CA LEU A 56 -5.05 -2.19 -5.42
C LEU A 56 -6.15 -1.80 -4.43
N LYS A 57 -6.92 -2.79 -3.94
CA LYS A 57 -7.82 -2.61 -2.79
C LYS A 57 -7.02 -2.10 -1.60
N GLY A 58 -7.59 -1.17 -0.83
CA GLY A 58 -6.93 -0.58 0.32
C GLY A 58 -5.97 0.57 -0.01
N VAL A 59 -5.56 0.76 -1.26
CA VAL A 59 -4.83 1.95 -1.70
C VAL A 59 -5.80 3.11 -1.88
N VAL A 60 -5.58 4.20 -1.15
CA VAL A 60 -6.44 5.41 -1.14
C VAL A 60 -6.00 6.39 -2.22
N SER A 61 -4.69 6.67 -2.30
CA SER A 61 -4.12 7.54 -3.34
C SER A 61 -2.68 7.13 -3.68
N VAL A 62 -2.26 7.48 -4.88
CA VAL A 62 -0.89 7.34 -5.36
C VAL A 62 -0.46 8.68 -5.96
N GLU A 63 0.58 9.28 -5.38
CA GLU A 63 1.09 10.58 -5.80
C GLU A 63 2.45 10.39 -6.49
N PRO A 64 2.58 10.69 -7.79
CA PRO A 64 3.89 10.73 -8.44
C PRO A 64 4.74 11.88 -7.91
N GLY A 65 6.04 11.66 -7.78
CA GLY A 65 6.94 12.67 -7.23
C GLY A 65 8.41 12.30 -7.32
N TYR A 66 9.21 13.04 -6.57
CA TYR A 66 10.67 12.95 -6.56
C TYR A 66 11.19 12.83 -5.14
N ALA A 67 12.18 11.95 -4.92
CA ALA A 67 12.80 11.75 -3.62
C ALA A 67 14.26 11.28 -3.71
N GLY A 68 15.02 11.40 -2.62
CA GLY A 68 16.37 10.86 -2.47
C GLY A 68 17.48 11.71 -3.08
N GLY A 69 17.17 12.86 -3.66
CA GLY A 69 18.16 13.80 -4.20
C GLY A 69 18.43 15.00 -3.30
N ALA A 70 19.41 15.82 -3.69
CA ALA A 70 19.84 16.99 -2.94
C ALA A 70 19.19 18.31 -3.41
N THR A 71 18.65 18.34 -4.63
CA THR A 71 18.05 19.56 -5.20
C THR A 71 16.71 19.86 -4.54
N GLU A 72 16.55 21.05 -3.99
CA GLU A 72 15.26 21.48 -3.45
C GLU A 72 14.29 21.90 -4.56
N ASN A 73 12.99 21.56 -4.35
CA ASN A 73 11.90 21.85 -5.28
C ASN A 73 12.27 21.52 -6.74
N PRO A 74 12.67 20.25 -7.01
CA PRO A 74 13.07 19.84 -8.35
C PRO A 74 11.92 19.94 -9.32
N THR A 75 12.20 20.28 -10.57
CA THR A 75 11.26 20.18 -11.67
C THR A 75 11.48 18.87 -12.44
N TYR A 76 10.47 18.38 -13.15
CA TYR A 76 10.59 17.21 -14.02
C TYR A 76 11.79 17.30 -14.97
N LYS A 77 11.94 18.47 -15.63
CA LYS A 77 13.09 18.70 -16.52
C LYS A 77 14.43 18.56 -15.82
N ALA A 78 14.55 19.06 -14.58
CA ALA A 78 15.79 18.96 -13.80
C ALA A 78 16.06 17.50 -13.39
N VAL A 79 15.03 16.76 -12.97
CA VAL A 79 15.17 15.33 -12.62
C VAL A 79 15.56 14.51 -13.85
N CYS A 80 14.94 14.73 -15.00
CA CYS A 80 15.30 14.05 -16.26
C CYS A 80 16.73 14.35 -16.74
N SER A 81 17.34 15.47 -16.32
CA SER A 81 18.75 15.74 -16.65
C SER A 81 19.74 14.85 -15.87
N GLY A 82 19.25 14.10 -14.85
CA GLY A 82 20.08 13.23 -14.01
C GLY A 82 20.97 13.93 -12.99
N THR A 83 20.86 15.28 -12.88
CA THR A 83 21.79 16.07 -12.04
C THR A 83 21.26 16.37 -10.63
N THR A 84 19.97 16.09 -10.37
CA THR A 84 19.33 16.40 -9.08
C THR A 84 19.59 15.35 -8.00
N GLY A 85 19.98 14.12 -8.38
CA GLY A 85 20.07 12.96 -7.51
C GLY A 85 18.73 12.34 -7.12
N HIS A 86 17.60 12.97 -7.49
CA HIS A 86 16.28 12.41 -7.20
C HIS A 86 15.94 11.20 -8.07
N ALA A 87 15.21 10.24 -7.47
CA ALA A 87 14.48 9.23 -8.22
C ALA A 87 13.06 9.72 -8.53
N GLU A 88 12.49 9.26 -9.66
CA GLU A 88 11.06 9.22 -9.85
C GLU A 88 10.44 8.18 -8.93
N VAL A 89 9.49 8.59 -8.12
CA VAL A 89 8.83 7.72 -7.14
C VAL A 89 7.33 7.92 -7.13
N ALA A 90 6.61 6.92 -6.64
CA ALA A 90 5.20 7.04 -6.27
C ALA A 90 5.07 6.94 -4.75
N GLN A 91 4.43 7.93 -4.12
CA GLN A 91 4.03 7.86 -2.72
C GLN A 91 2.61 7.34 -2.63
N ILE A 92 2.44 6.21 -1.97
CA ILE A 92 1.20 5.45 -1.85
C ILE A 92 0.63 5.71 -0.46
N THR A 93 -0.61 6.22 -0.38
CA THR A 93 -1.37 6.28 0.87
C THR A 93 -2.34 5.10 0.89
N TYR A 94 -2.32 4.30 1.94
CA TYR A 94 -3.10 3.08 2.04
C TYR A 94 -3.72 2.88 3.42
N ASP A 95 -4.82 2.10 3.45
CA ASP A 95 -5.48 1.64 4.65
C ASP A 95 -4.82 0.32 5.11
N PRO A 96 -4.06 0.31 6.22
CA PRO A 96 -3.35 -0.89 6.68
C PRO A 96 -4.28 -2.01 7.15
N SER A 97 -5.57 -1.73 7.37
CA SER A 97 -6.57 -2.77 7.68
C SER A 97 -7.03 -3.54 6.43
N LEU A 98 -6.85 -2.99 5.24
CA LEU A 98 -7.25 -3.57 3.95
C LEU A 98 -6.07 -4.12 3.14
N ILE A 99 -4.92 -3.46 3.20
CA ILE A 99 -3.70 -3.89 2.53
C ILE A 99 -2.48 -3.59 3.40
N THR A 100 -1.60 -4.56 3.56
CA THR A 100 -0.39 -4.41 4.37
C THR A 100 0.79 -3.88 3.55
N PHE A 101 1.78 -3.27 4.23
CA PHE A 101 3.04 -2.90 3.58
C PHE A 101 3.75 -4.11 2.96
N ASP A 102 3.68 -5.28 3.59
CA ASP A 102 4.17 -6.56 3.08
C ASP A 102 3.57 -6.89 1.69
N LYS A 103 2.27 -6.69 1.53
CA LYS A 103 1.60 -6.89 0.24
C LYS A 103 2.06 -5.86 -0.80
N LEU A 104 2.22 -4.59 -0.42
CA LEU A 104 2.76 -3.55 -1.32
C LEU A 104 4.19 -3.89 -1.76
N LEU A 105 5.04 -4.39 -0.86
CA LEU A 105 6.38 -4.90 -1.21
C LEU A 105 6.31 -6.07 -2.19
N SER A 106 5.39 -7.01 -2.00
CA SER A 106 5.21 -8.13 -2.93
C SER A 106 4.86 -7.65 -4.34
N VAL A 107 4.00 -6.61 -4.46
CA VAL A 107 3.69 -5.99 -5.75
C VAL A 107 4.93 -5.30 -6.34
N PHE A 108 5.63 -4.50 -5.55
CA PHE A 108 6.86 -3.81 -5.96
C PHE A 108 7.88 -4.79 -6.57
N TRP A 109 8.24 -5.87 -5.84
CA TRP A 109 9.24 -6.83 -6.28
C TRP A 109 8.83 -7.64 -7.53
N LYS A 110 7.53 -7.83 -7.78
CA LYS A 110 7.03 -8.62 -8.92
C LYS A 110 6.75 -7.79 -10.18
N THR A 111 6.75 -6.47 -10.09
CA THR A 111 6.33 -5.60 -11.20
C THR A 111 7.46 -4.86 -11.90
N HIS A 112 8.70 -5.00 -11.42
CA HIS A 112 9.88 -4.41 -12.07
C HIS A 112 11.08 -5.35 -12.01
N ASP A 113 12.15 -5.00 -12.70
CA ASP A 113 13.46 -5.68 -12.61
C ASP A 113 14.33 -4.98 -11.56
N PRO A 114 14.59 -5.61 -10.41
CA PRO A 114 15.38 -5.00 -9.34
C PRO A 114 16.89 -5.16 -9.52
N THR A 115 17.36 -5.71 -10.64
CA THR A 115 18.77 -6.02 -10.90
C THR A 115 19.47 -5.02 -11.80
N THR A 116 18.73 -4.09 -12.40
CA THR A 116 19.27 -3.11 -13.36
C THR A 116 19.59 -1.78 -12.67
N LEU A 117 20.89 -1.46 -12.56
CA LEU A 117 21.32 -0.22 -11.93
C LEU A 117 20.96 0.98 -12.81
N ASN A 118 20.25 1.97 -12.20
CA ASN A 118 19.83 3.21 -12.85
C ASN A 118 19.08 2.99 -14.19
N LYS A 119 18.30 1.92 -14.26
CA LYS A 119 17.60 1.54 -15.49
C LYS A 119 16.37 0.70 -15.18
N GLN A 120 15.31 0.86 -15.97
CA GLN A 120 14.16 -0.01 -15.96
C GLN A 120 13.59 -0.20 -17.36
N GLY A 121 13.89 -1.34 -17.98
CA GLY A 121 13.53 -1.59 -19.37
C GLY A 121 14.24 -0.63 -20.33
N ALA A 122 13.49 0.20 -21.06
CA ALA A 122 14.03 1.21 -21.98
C ALA A 122 14.40 2.54 -21.29
N ASP A 123 13.94 2.76 -20.06
CA ASP A 123 14.19 3.99 -19.33
C ASP A 123 15.58 3.93 -18.66
N GLU A 124 16.50 4.81 -19.05
CA GLU A 124 17.88 4.90 -18.52
C GLU A 124 18.12 6.24 -17.82
N GLY A 125 18.73 6.17 -16.66
CA GLY A 125 19.08 7.34 -15.83
C GLY A 125 18.89 7.07 -14.35
N THR A 126 19.61 7.84 -13.50
CA THR A 126 19.54 7.71 -12.04
C THR A 126 18.14 7.90 -11.47
N GLN A 127 17.31 8.68 -12.16
CA GLN A 127 15.90 8.90 -11.81
C GLN A 127 15.05 7.64 -11.91
N TYR A 128 15.43 6.65 -12.70
CA TYR A 128 14.70 5.40 -12.89
C TYR A 128 15.22 4.23 -12.07
N ARG A 129 16.07 4.51 -11.05
CA ARG A 129 16.62 3.48 -10.18
C ARG A 129 15.55 2.77 -9.36
N SER A 130 15.79 1.51 -9.05
CA SER A 130 14.98 0.76 -8.10
C SER A 130 15.30 1.22 -6.68
N VAL A 131 14.28 1.71 -5.95
CA VAL A 131 14.45 2.23 -4.59
C VAL A 131 13.19 2.09 -3.75
N ILE A 132 13.36 1.79 -2.46
CA ILE A 132 12.35 1.83 -1.42
C ILE A 132 12.75 2.92 -0.44
N PHE A 133 11.94 3.96 -0.30
CA PHE A 133 12.10 4.96 0.74
C PHE A 133 11.18 4.61 1.92
N PHE A 134 11.77 4.15 3.01
CA PHE A 134 11.00 3.75 4.19
C PHE A 134 10.59 4.96 5.04
N HIS A 135 9.41 4.86 5.68
CA HIS A 135 8.85 5.86 6.61
C HIS A 135 9.00 5.43 8.07
N THR A 136 9.22 4.13 8.32
CA THR A 136 9.34 3.55 9.67
C THR A 136 10.41 2.46 9.68
N GLU A 137 10.95 2.16 10.87
CA GLU A 137 11.92 1.07 11.04
C GLU A 137 11.31 -0.31 10.71
N GLU A 138 9.99 -0.49 10.89
CA GLU A 138 9.29 -1.70 10.46
C GLU A 138 9.31 -1.86 8.94
N GLN A 139 9.03 -0.80 8.19
CA GLN A 139 9.11 -0.82 6.74
C GLN A 139 10.53 -1.12 6.26
N LYS A 140 11.55 -0.53 6.89
CA LYS A 140 12.95 -0.83 6.60
C LYS A 140 13.26 -2.31 6.81
N TYR A 141 12.92 -2.84 7.98
CA TYR A 141 13.15 -4.25 8.29
C TYR A 141 12.49 -5.18 7.27
N LEU A 142 11.23 -4.92 6.91
CA LEU A 142 10.52 -5.72 5.91
C LEU A 142 11.17 -5.60 4.52
N ALA A 143 11.54 -4.40 4.09
CA ALA A 143 12.20 -4.17 2.80
C ALA A 143 13.55 -4.91 2.70
N GLU A 144 14.37 -4.82 3.75
CA GLU A 144 15.67 -5.51 3.83
C GLU A 144 15.50 -7.04 3.83
N LYS A 145 14.55 -7.55 4.62
CA LYS A 145 14.20 -8.97 4.67
C LYS A 145 13.78 -9.51 3.30
N TYR A 146 12.89 -8.82 2.61
CA TYR A 146 12.48 -9.23 1.25
C TYR A 146 13.62 -9.18 0.25
N LYS A 147 14.45 -8.13 0.29
CA LYS A 147 15.64 -8.02 -0.57
C LYS A 147 16.58 -9.19 -0.35
N GLN A 148 16.85 -9.55 0.91
CA GLN A 148 17.69 -10.70 1.24
C GLN A 148 17.08 -12.00 0.73
N GLN A 149 15.80 -12.27 1.03
CA GLN A 149 15.11 -13.49 0.57
C GLN A 149 15.10 -13.60 -0.95
N LEU A 150 14.89 -12.50 -1.66
CA LEU A 150 14.91 -12.47 -3.11
C LEU A 150 16.32 -12.74 -3.65
N SER A 151 17.36 -12.19 -3.04
CA SER A 151 18.77 -12.43 -3.41
C SER A 151 19.18 -13.88 -3.21
N GLU A 152 18.66 -14.53 -2.16
CA GLU A 152 18.96 -15.93 -1.83
C GLU A 152 18.12 -16.94 -2.64
N SER A 153 17.00 -16.51 -3.22
CA SER A 153 16.04 -17.38 -3.91
C SER A 153 16.54 -17.95 -5.24
N GLY A 154 17.56 -17.33 -5.84
CA GLY A 154 18.02 -17.69 -7.19
C GLY A 154 17.02 -17.30 -8.30
N ALA A 155 16.03 -16.46 -8.01
CA ALA A 155 15.05 -16.01 -9.01
C ALA A 155 15.64 -15.04 -10.05
N TRP A 156 16.81 -14.47 -9.76
CA TRP A 156 17.52 -13.53 -10.61
C TRP A 156 18.98 -13.94 -10.75
N ASP A 157 19.50 -13.90 -11.98
CA ASP A 157 20.90 -14.21 -12.27
C ASP A 157 21.87 -13.09 -11.81
N ASN A 158 21.37 -11.85 -11.75
CA ASN A 158 22.14 -10.69 -11.36
C ASN A 158 21.81 -10.23 -9.93
N PRO A 159 22.73 -9.55 -9.23
CA PRO A 159 22.50 -9.03 -7.89
C PRO A 159 21.33 -8.04 -7.84
N ILE A 160 20.58 -8.04 -6.73
CA ILE A 160 19.53 -7.05 -6.46
C ILE A 160 20.17 -5.71 -6.09
N VAL A 161 19.96 -4.70 -6.93
CA VAL A 161 20.54 -3.34 -6.77
C VAL A 161 19.59 -2.32 -6.14
N THR A 162 18.40 -2.76 -5.73
CA THR A 162 17.40 -1.89 -5.09
C THR A 162 18.00 -1.18 -3.87
N GLU A 163 17.93 0.15 -3.88
CA GLU A 163 18.28 1.01 -2.75
C GLU A 163 17.19 0.92 -1.66
N ILE A 164 17.57 0.91 -0.38
CA ILE A 164 16.65 1.01 0.75
C ILE A 164 17.17 2.14 1.62
N SER A 165 16.46 3.25 1.67
CA SER A 165 16.88 4.48 2.34
C SER A 165 15.71 5.13 3.09
N GLU A 166 16.01 5.95 4.08
CA GLU A 166 15.00 6.75 4.78
C GLU A 166 14.41 7.83 3.86
N LEU A 167 13.09 8.04 3.92
CA LEU A 167 12.47 9.15 3.21
C LEU A 167 12.70 10.47 3.95
N MET A 168 13.70 11.22 3.54
CA MET A 168 13.98 12.54 4.12
C MET A 168 12.97 13.60 3.65
N LYS A 169 12.67 13.63 2.35
CA LYS A 169 11.74 14.59 1.75
C LYS A 169 11.14 14.04 0.46
N PHE A 170 9.84 14.24 0.29
CA PHE A 170 9.10 13.93 -0.92
C PHE A 170 8.64 15.23 -1.57
N TYR A 171 8.89 15.38 -2.86
CA TYR A 171 8.42 16.49 -3.67
C TYR A 171 7.38 15.97 -4.66
N ILE A 172 6.14 16.48 -4.55
CA ILE A 172 5.06 16.12 -5.47
C ILE A 172 5.45 16.59 -6.89
N ALA A 173 5.26 15.72 -7.88
CA ALA A 173 5.47 16.07 -9.27
C ALA A 173 4.38 17.03 -9.77
N GLU A 174 4.61 17.64 -10.92
CA GLU A 174 3.70 18.57 -11.56
C GLU A 174 2.35 17.88 -11.87
N ASN A 175 1.25 18.59 -11.75
CA ASN A 175 -0.12 18.04 -11.83
C ASN A 175 -0.41 17.23 -13.11
N TYR A 176 0.27 17.54 -14.23
CA TYR A 176 0.08 16.79 -15.47
C TYR A 176 0.64 15.35 -15.44
N HIS A 177 1.37 14.98 -14.41
CA HIS A 177 1.85 13.61 -14.18
C HIS A 177 0.85 12.73 -13.45
N ARG A 178 -0.12 13.32 -12.73
CA ARG A 178 -1.12 12.57 -11.98
C ARG A 178 -2.09 11.87 -12.94
N ASP A 179 -2.38 10.59 -12.65
CA ASP A 179 -3.26 9.75 -13.46
C ASP A 179 -2.85 9.70 -14.94
N TYR A 180 -1.53 9.83 -15.20
CA TYR A 180 -1.03 9.99 -16.56
C TYR A 180 -1.48 8.85 -17.47
N TYR A 181 -1.35 7.61 -17.04
CA TYR A 181 -1.78 6.44 -17.84
C TYR A 181 -3.28 6.46 -18.11
N ALA A 182 -4.09 6.79 -17.12
CA ALA A 182 -5.55 6.84 -17.27
C ALA A 182 -5.99 7.88 -18.31
N ASN A 183 -5.31 9.04 -18.33
CA ASN A 183 -5.64 10.19 -19.16
C ASN A 183 -4.97 10.16 -20.56
N ASN A 184 -3.96 9.29 -20.78
CA ASN A 184 -3.13 9.30 -21.98
C ASN A 184 -2.99 7.91 -22.63
N LYS A 185 -4.03 7.08 -22.60
CA LYS A 185 -3.97 5.68 -23.11
C LYS A 185 -3.51 5.54 -24.56
N ASP A 186 -3.75 6.55 -25.39
CA ASP A 186 -3.34 6.56 -26.80
C ASP A 186 -1.88 6.98 -27.02
N ASN A 187 -1.19 7.47 -25.99
CA ASN A 187 0.23 7.77 -26.06
C ASN A 187 1.03 6.48 -26.34
N GLN A 188 2.03 6.55 -27.21
CA GLN A 188 2.85 5.38 -27.57
C GLN A 188 3.52 4.74 -26.36
N TYR A 189 4.09 5.53 -25.43
CA TYR A 189 4.71 5.02 -24.23
C TYR A 189 3.69 4.28 -23.34
N CYS A 190 2.48 4.83 -23.18
CA CYS A 190 1.40 4.18 -22.45
C CYS A 190 1.00 2.83 -23.06
N ARG A 191 0.90 2.77 -24.41
CA ARG A 191 0.50 1.53 -25.11
C ARG A 191 1.59 0.45 -25.10
N TYR A 192 2.86 0.83 -25.31
CA TYR A 192 3.93 -0.15 -25.49
C TYR A 192 4.73 -0.47 -24.21
N VAL A 193 4.70 0.42 -23.21
CA VAL A 193 5.46 0.23 -21.97
C VAL A 193 4.53 -0.01 -20.77
N ILE A 194 3.55 0.91 -20.54
CA ILE A 194 2.74 0.84 -19.31
C ILE A 194 1.68 -0.25 -19.41
N GLN A 195 0.91 -0.28 -20.49
CA GLN A 195 -0.21 -1.23 -20.67
C GLN A 195 0.21 -2.69 -20.49
N PRO A 196 1.29 -3.21 -21.09
CA PRO A 196 1.71 -4.60 -20.90
C PRO A 196 2.08 -4.92 -19.44
N LYS A 197 2.67 -3.96 -18.72
CA LYS A 197 2.99 -4.11 -17.29
C LYS A 197 1.72 -4.20 -16.43
N VAL A 198 0.76 -3.32 -16.67
CA VAL A 198 -0.55 -3.32 -15.98
C VAL A 198 -1.32 -4.62 -16.26
N GLU A 199 -1.34 -5.08 -17.51
CA GLU A 199 -2.00 -6.33 -17.88
C GLU A 199 -1.35 -7.55 -17.21
N LYS A 200 -0.02 -7.59 -17.13
CA LYS A 200 0.71 -8.64 -16.41
C LYS A 200 0.41 -8.58 -14.91
N PHE A 201 0.44 -7.38 -14.32
CA PHE A 201 0.10 -7.17 -12.91
C PHE A 201 -1.30 -7.68 -12.59
N ARG A 202 -2.32 -7.31 -13.37
CA ARG A 202 -3.71 -7.75 -13.19
C ARG A 202 -3.88 -9.27 -13.21
N LYS A 203 -3.09 -9.98 -14.03
CA LYS A 203 -3.11 -11.45 -14.08
C LYS A 203 -2.52 -12.09 -12.83
N VAL A 204 -1.53 -11.46 -12.21
CA VAL A 204 -0.83 -12.00 -11.03
C VAL A 204 -1.55 -11.67 -9.73
N PHE A 205 -2.21 -10.50 -9.67
CA PHE A 205 -2.78 -9.94 -8.45
C PHE A 205 -4.31 -9.76 -8.53
N VAL A 206 -5.00 -10.71 -9.17
CA VAL A 206 -6.46 -10.67 -9.41
C VAL A 206 -7.28 -10.43 -8.14
N GLU A 207 -6.89 -11.04 -7.02
CA GLU A 207 -7.63 -10.98 -5.76
C GLU A 207 -7.44 -9.64 -5.03
N GLU A 208 -6.38 -8.92 -5.35
CA GLU A 208 -6.02 -7.63 -4.75
C GLU A 208 -6.60 -6.42 -5.51
N LEU A 209 -7.22 -6.62 -6.66
CA LEU A 209 -7.78 -5.52 -7.49
C LEU A 209 -9.08 -4.96 -6.91
N LYS A 210 -9.28 -3.62 -7.09
CA LYS A 210 -10.53 -2.90 -6.76
C LYS A 210 -11.73 -3.45 -7.52
#